data_6840012f60ec3cba8dcf88d98c994017
#
_entry.id   6840012f60ec3cba8dcf88d98c994017
#
_cell.length_a   1.000
_cell.length_b   1.000
_cell.length_c   1.000
_cell.angle_alpha   90.00
_cell.angle_beta   90.00
_cell.angle_gamma   90.00
#
_symmetry.space_group_name_H-M   'P 1'
#
loop_
_entity.id
_entity.type
_entity.pdbx_description
1 polymer ?
#
loop_
_entity_poly.entity_id
_entity_poly.type
_entity_poly.pdbx_seq_one_letter_code
_entity_poly.pdbx_strand_id
1 'polypeptide(L)'
;TQYLEFIRANYLAMFPKLLDQSQFNRRSRALRQWVEQFRRYLLVVKGWQLQSQFLLDTKPVPVMGYKRHKRHSDFAGSAGYGRCAARKLKYFGYKLVAVVTLSGIPIVYDLVPANTDERAAAETVLDYFSFCDFFGDKGFLGLAWQTKVFDQTNNLVWTPRRFNQHYQNDRRLDRWLTSARERIEGVFHEVQNTGRNIERLLAKTVEGLCTRIAAKMTSHLLRHLLLVDFGINVQTFEILPASLL
;
A
#
# COMPACT_ATOMS: atom_id res chain seq x y z
N THR A 1 16.80 12.91 -7.26
CA THR A 1 17.91 13.18 -8.18
C THR A 1 17.60 12.71 -9.57
N GLN A 2 17.52 11.42 -9.86
CA GLN A 2 17.24 10.90 -11.20
C GLN A 2 16.01 11.54 -11.88
N TYR A 3 14.91 11.72 -11.15
CA TYR A 3 13.72 12.40 -11.69
C TYR A 3 13.99 13.84 -12.13
N LEU A 4 14.63 14.65 -11.28
CA LEU A 4 14.94 16.03 -11.63
C LEU A 4 15.97 16.14 -12.76
N GLU A 5 16.92 15.22 -12.82
CA GLU A 5 17.88 15.09 -13.93
C GLU A 5 17.17 14.73 -15.23
N PHE A 6 16.24 13.77 -15.18
CA PHE A 6 15.40 13.40 -16.33
C PHE A 6 14.57 14.59 -16.84
N ILE A 7 13.90 15.33 -15.95
CA ILE A 7 13.13 16.52 -16.34
C ILE A 7 14.04 17.61 -16.93
N ARG A 8 15.23 17.85 -16.37
CA ARG A 8 16.19 18.80 -16.93
C ARG A 8 16.63 18.42 -18.34
N ALA A 9 16.89 17.15 -18.56
CA ALA A 9 17.39 16.66 -19.85
C ALA A 9 16.32 16.70 -20.96
N ASN A 10 15.04 16.46 -20.60
CA ASN A 10 14.01 16.19 -21.60
C ASN A 10 12.87 17.21 -21.64
N TYR A 11 12.63 17.95 -20.55
CA TYR A 11 11.43 18.78 -20.38
C TYR A 11 11.69 20.17 -19.82
N LEU A 12 12.92 20.69 -19.93
CA LEU A 12 13.28 22.00 -19.35
C LEU A 12 12.41 23.14 -19.89
N ALA A 13 12.02 23.08 -21.17
CA ALA A 13 11.15 24.08 -21.78
C ALA A 13 9.77 24.16 -21.09
N MET A 14 9.25 23.02 -20.61
CA MET A 14 7.98 22.97 -19.85
C MET A 14 8.14 23.39 -18.39
N PHE A 15 9.36 23.29 -17.82
CA PHE A 15 9.67 23.57 -16.43
C PHE A 15 10.84 24.56 -16.31
N PRO A 16 10.69 25.84 -16.73
CA PRO A 16 11.80 26.78 -16.83
C PRO A 16 12.45 27.13 -15.47
N LYS A 17 11.75 26.93 -14.37
CA LYS A 17 12.23 27.12 -12.99
C LYS A 17 12.20 25.84 -12.20
N LEU A 18 13.05 24.89 -12.58
CA LEU A 18 13.14 23.63 -11.87
C LEU A 18 13.83 23.80 -10.51
N LEU A 19 13.17 23.30 -9.48
CA LEU A 19 13.68 23.33 -8.10
C LEU A 19 14.97 22.51 -7.95
N ASP A 20 15.81 22.88 -6.98
CA ASP A 20 16.87 21.99 -6.52
C ASP A 20 16.30 20.77 -5.74
N GLN A 21 17.13 19.76 -5.48
CA GLN A 21 16.71 18.53 -4.81
C GLN A 21 16.15 18.79 -3.41
N SER A 22 16.72 19.74 -2.67
CA SER A 22 16.30 20.02 -1.30
C SER A 22 14.98 20.80 -1.26
N GLN A 23 14.82 21.76 -2.15
CA GLN A 23 13.58 22.51 -2.35
C GLN A 23 12.45 21.58 -2.82
N PHE A 24 12.73 20.70 -3.77
CA PHE A 24 11.78 19.69 -4.23
C PHE A 24 11.31 18.79 -3.08
N ASN A 25 12.23 18.26 -2.27
CA ASN A 25 11.90 17.43 -1.12
C ASN A 25 11.08 18.19 -0.07
N ARG A 26 11.40 19.46 0.21
CA ARG A 26 10.61 20.30 1.15
C ARG A 26 9.20 20.53 0.64
N ARG A 27 9.06 20.91 -0.63
CA ARG A 27 7.76 21.15 -1.27
C ARG A 27 6.93 19.87 -1.34
N SER A 28 7.54 18.74 -1.65
CA SER A 28 6.84 17.43 -1.66
C SER A 28 6.27 17.06 -0.28
N ARG A 29 6.99 17.32 0.80
CA ARG A 29 6.47 17.13 2.17
C ARG A 29 5.32 18.09 2.48
N ALA A 30 5.46 19.37 2.17
CA ALA A 30 4.41 20.37 2.38
C ALA A 30 3.12 20.03 1.61
N LEU A 31 3.25 19.44 0.42
CA LEU A 31 2.11 19.05 -0.42
C LEU A 31 1.54 17.65 -0.11
N ARG A 32 2.09 16.90 0.83
CA ARG A 32 1.66 15.51 1.12
C ARG A 32 0.17 15.41 1.40
N GLN A 33 -0.37 16.28 2.23
CA GLN A 33 -1.79 16.27 2.58
C GLN A 33 -2.68 16.53 1.36
N TRP A 34 -2.29 17.45 0.48
CA TRP A 34 -3.00 17.73 -0.77
C TRP A 34 -2.97 16.54 -1.73
N VAL A 35 -1.85 15.83 -1.81
CA VAL A 35 -1.74 14.60 -2.60
C VAL A 35 -2.71 13.53 -2.08
N GLU A 36 -2.80 13.34 -0.76
CA GLU A 36 -3.75 12.41 -0.14
C GLU A 36 -5.21 12.84 -0.33
N GLN A 37 -5.52 14.13 -0.18
CA GLN A 37 -6.85 14.66 -0.44
C GLN A 37 -7.25 14.45 -1.91
N PHE A 38 -6.36 14.72 -2.84
CA PHE A 38 -6.59 14.46 -4.26
C PHE A 38 -6.82 12.97 -4.54
N ARG A 39 -6.03 12.09 -3.96
CA ARG A 39 -6.22 10.65 -4.07
C ARG A 39 -7.62 10.23 -3.56
N ARG A 40 -8.01 10.71 -2.38
CA ARG A 40 -9.33 10.43 -1.80
C ARG A 40 -10.47 10.98 -2.67
N TYR A 41 -10.31 12.19 -3.19
CA TYR A 41 -11.27 12.78 -4.13
C TYR A 41 -11.48 11.89 -5.37
N LEU A 42 -10.41 11.40 -5.98
CA LEU A 42 -10.51 10.46 -7.12
C LEU A 42 -11.23 9.17 -6.75
N LEU A 43 -10.97 8.59 -5.57
CA LEU A 43 -11.68 7.41 -5.10
C LEU A 43 -13.19 7.67 -4.98
N VAL A 44 -13.59 8.84 -4.46
CA VAL A 44 -15.00 9.26 -4.34
C VAL A 44 -15.63 9.42 -5.72
N VAL A 45 -15.01 10.20 -6.59
CA VAL A 45 -15.55 10.48 -7.95
C VAL A 45 -15.72 9.20 -8.76
N LYS A 46 -14.82 8.22 -8.59
CA LYS A 46 -14.90 6.93 -9.29
C LYS A 46 -15.78 5.90 -8.57
N GLY A 47 -16.30 6.21 -7.38
CA GLY A 47 -17.13 5.29 -6.59
C GLY A 47 -16.40 4.04 -6.09
N TRP A 48 -15.06 3.99 -6.15
CA TRP A 48 -14.29 2.80 -5.77
C TRP A 48 -14.39 2.46 -4.28
N GLN A 49 -14.63 3.45 -3.41
CA GLN A 49 -14.86 3.20 -1.99
C GLN A 49 -16.24 2.61 -1.67
N LEU A 50 -17.18 2.60 -2.64
CA LEU A 50 -18.53 2.04 -2.45
C LEU A 50 -18.58 0.52 -2.66
N GLN A 51 -17.47 -0.11 -2.97
CA GLN A 51 -17.39 -1.56 -3.05
C GLN A 51 -17.53 -2.16 -1.66
N SER A 52 -18.05 -3.39 -1.59
CA SER A 52 -18.22 -4.14 -0.35
C SER A 52 -17.19 -5.26 -0.18
N GLN A 53 -16.30 -5.48 -1.15
CA GLN A 53 -15.32 -6.55 -1.15
C GLN A 53 -13.92 -6.02 -1.39
N PHE A 54 -13.00 -6.36 -0.48
CA PHE A 54 -11.65 -5.83 -0.48
C PHE A 54 -10.61 -6.90 -0.17
N LEU A 55 -9.40 -6.67 -0.64
CA LEU A 55 -8.21 -7.43 -0.26
C LEU A 55 -7.47 -6.69 0.85
N LEU A 56 -6.97 -7.44 1.83
CA LEU A 56 -6.21 -6.92 2.98
C LEU A 56 -4.87 -7.65 3.08
N ASP A 57 -3.78 -6.90 3.11
CA ASP A 57 -2.45 -7.47 3.30
C ASP A 57 -1.47 -6.46 3.91
N THR A 58 -0.31 -6.96 4.35
CA THR A 58 0.77 -6.15 4.90
C THR A 58 2.07 -6.33 4.15
N LYS A 59 2.87 -5.26 4.06
CA LYS A 59 4.18 -5.28 3.43
C LYS A 59 5.26 -4.67 4.32
N PRO A 60 6.43 -5.32 4.48
CA PRO A 60 7.58 -4.73 5.15
C PRO A 60 8.06 -3.44 4.47
N VAL A 61 8.33 -2.39 5.26
CA VAL A 61 8.94 -1.14 4.82
C VAL A 61 10.19 -0.85 5.66
N PRO A 62 11.34 -1.43 5.29
CA PRO A 62 12.60 -1.17 5.97
C PRO A 62 13.03 0.29 5.79
N VAL A 63 13.47 0.94 6.86
CA VAL A 63 13.94 2.34 6.81
C VAL A 63 15.43 2.46 7.10
N MET A 64 15.99 1.49 7.81
CA MET A 64 17.39 1.50 8.25
C MET A 64 17.94 0.08 8.35
N GLY A 65 19.27 -0.07 8.22
CA GLY A 65 19.94 -1.36 8.40
C GLY A 65 19.68 -1.95 9.78
N TYR A 66 19.41 -3.27 9.84
CA TYR A 66 19.01 -3.96 11.08
C TYR A 66 20.02 -3.79 12.22
N LYS A 67 21.33 -3.92 11.93
CA LYS A 67 22.43 -3.81 12.90
C LYS A 67 22.85 -2.37 13.21
N ARG A 68 22.40 -1.37 12.43
CA ARG A 68 22.80 0.03 12.59
C ARG A 68 22.22 0.62 13.87
N HIS A 69 23.01 1.47 14.53
CA HIS A 69 22.58 2.19 15.71
C HIS A 69 21.43 3.17 15.39
N LYS A 70 20.34 3.15 16.14
CA LYS A 70 19.08 3.86 15.81
C LYS A 70 18.77 5.04 16.72
N ARG A 71 19.50 5.18 17.83
CA ARG A 71 19.19 6.15 18.91
C ARG A 71 19.03 7.60 18.41
N HIS A 72 19.81 8.00 17.42
CA HIS A 72 19.81 9.34 16.85
C HIS A 72 19.04 9.43 15.51
N SER A 73 18.25 8.42 15.20
CA SER A 73 17.42 8.42 13.98
C SER A 73 16.08 9.08 14.26
N ASP A 74 15.54 9.82 13.30
CA ASP A 74 14.16 10.33 13.32
C ASP A 74 13.10 9.21 13.43
N PHE A 75 13.51 7.97 13.14
CA PHE A 75 12.65 6.78 13.29
C PHE A 75 12.71 6.16 14.69
N ALA A 76 13.55 6.68 15.59
CA ALA A 76 13.61 6.21 16.97
C ALA A 76 12.29 6.49 17.70
N GLY A 77 11.77 5.49 18.40
CA GLY A 77 10.49 5.58 19.13
C GLY A 77 9.23 5.37 18.26
N SER A 78 9.32 5.49 16.94
CA SER A 78 8.17 5.28 16.05
C SER A 78 8.27 4.02 15.18
N ALA A 79 9.48 3.60 14.79
CA ALA A 79 9.70 2.36 14.06
C ALA A 79 10.02 1.18 14.99
N GLY A 80 9.77 -0.04 14.52
CA GLY A 80 10.00 -1.28 15.26
C GLY A 80 10.92 -2.26 14.52
N TYR A 81 11.31 -3.32 15.23
CA TYR A 81 12.02 -4.46 14.65
C TYR A 81 11.01 -5.48 14.15
N GLY A 82 11.07 -5.82 12.86
CA GLY A 82 10.20 -6.78 12.23
C GLY A 82 10.95 -7.97 11.63
N ARG A 83 10.18 -9.02 11.38
CA ARG A 83 10.64 -10.21 10.66
C ARG A 83 9.61 -10.60 9.62
N CYS A 84 10.04 -10.76 8.37
CA CYS A 84 9.25 -11.39 7.32
C CYS A 84 9.75 -12.83 7.15
N ALA A 85 8.95 -13.81 7.58
CA ALA A 85 9.34 -15.22 7.58
C ALA A 85 9.53 -15.76 6.16
N ALA A 86 8.60 -15.44 5.25
CA ALA A 86 8.64 -15.88 3.85
C ALA A 86 9.94 -15.45 3.11
N ARG A 87 10.51 -14.32 3.49
CA ARG A 87 11.72 -13.76 2.86
C ARG A 87 12.97 -13.90 3.74
N LYS A 88 12.86 -14.56 4.89
CA LYS A 88 13.94 -14.64 5.92
C LYS A 88 14.55 -13.27 6.27
N LEU A 89 13.76 -12.19 6.12
CA LEU A 89 14.19 -10.80 6.28
C LEU A 89 13.96 -10.35 7.72
N LYS A 90 15.04 -9.91 8.40
CA LYS A 90 14.96 -9.12 9.63
C LYS A 90 15.21 -7.66 9.27
N TYR A 91 14.35 -6.75 9.73
CA TYR A 91 14.45 -5.34 9.37
C TYR A 91 14.05 -4.44 10.55
N PHE A 92 14.45 -3.17 10.46
CA PHE A 92 13.98 -2.11 11.34
C PHE A 92 13.21 -1.10 10.47
N GLY A 93 11.99 -0.80 10.84
CA GLY A 93 11.12 0.08 10.07
C GLY A 93 9.66 -0.07 10.43
N TYR A 94 8.83 -0.07 9.40
CA TYR A 94 7.38 -0.12 9.50
C TYR A 94 6.82 -1.31 8.72
N LYS A 95 5.56 -1.59 8.99
CA LYS A 95 4.71 -2.46 8.21
C LYS A 95 3.66 -1.57 7.54
N LEU A 96 3.58 -1.61 6.23
CA LEU A 96 2.51 -1.00 5.46
C LEU A 96 1.34 -1.98 5.47
N VAL A 97 0.22 -1.60 6.03
CA VAL A 97 -1.06 -2.31 5.88
C VAL A 97 -1.88 -1.59 4.81
N ALA A 98 -2.54 -2.34 3.93
CA ALA A 98 -3.34 -1.75 2.87
C ALA A 98 -4.61 -2.55 2.61
N VAL A 99 -5.68 -1.82 2.33
CA VAL A 99 -6.95 -2.30 1.80
C VAL A 99 -7.02 -1.90 0.34
N VAL A 100 -7.20 -2.87 -0.54
CA VAL A 100 -7.34 -2.64 -1.98
C VAL A 100 -8.61 -3.30 -2.51
N THR A 101 -9.18 -2.78 -3.59
CA THR A 101 -10.31 -3.42 -4.28
C THR A 101 -9.87 -4.73 -4.93
N LEU A 102 -10.81 -5.57 -5.33
CA LEU A 102 -10.54 -6.78 -6.13
C LEU A 102 -9.86 -6.45 -7.48
N SER A 103 -10.06 -5.24 -8.01
CA SER A 103 -9.36 -4.75 -9.21
C SER A 103 -7.95 -4.21 -8.93
N GLY A 104 -7.53 -4.14 -7.65
CA GLY A 104 -6.18 -3.74 -7.26
C GLY A 104 -6.01 -2.25 -6.97
N ILE A 105 -7.08 -1.51 -6.70
CA ILE A 105 -7.03 -0.07 -6.39
C ILE A 105 -6.88 0.14 -4.88
N PRO A 106 -5.82 0.81 -4.40
CA PRO A 106 -5.61 1.09 -2.98
C PRO A 106 -6.65 2.10 -2.45
N ILE A 107 -7.48 1.68 -1.50
CA ILE A 107 -8.51 2.53 -0.88
C ILE A 107 -7.96 3.21 0.38
N VAL A 108 -7.50 2.41 1.33
CA VAL A 108 -6.93 2.88 2.60
C VAL A 108 -5.61 2.17 2.84
N TYR A 109 -4.67 2.86 3.45
CA TYR A 109 -3.42 2.28 3.92
C TYR A 109 -2.91 3.01 5.15
N ASP A 110 -2.09 2.33 5.95
CA ASP A 110 -1.42 2.90 7.11
C ASP A 110 -0.01 2.33 7.29
N LEU A 111 0.83 3.04 8.03
CA LEU A 111 2.19 2.64 8.40
C LEU A 111 2.27 2.45 9.91
N VAL A 112 2.36 1.21 10.34
CA VAL A 112 2.53 0.85 11.75
C VAL A 112 3.96 0.38 12.04
N PRO A 113 4.46 0.45 13.29
CA PRO A 113 5.76 -0.11 13.66
C PRO A 113 5.88 -1.58 13.21
N ALA A 114 7.06 -2.00 12.73
CA ALA A 114 7.24 -3.33 12.16
C ALA A 114 6.96 -4.50 13.12
N ASN A 115 7.01 -4.26 14.44
CA ASN A 115 6.68 -5.23 15.49
C ASN A 115 5.18 -5.31 15.82
N THR A 116 4.34 -4.48 15.21
CA THR A 116 2.88 -4.56 15.39
C THR A 116 2.34 -5.89 14.86
N ASP A 117 1.47 -6.56 15.62
CA ASP A 117 0.76 -7.76 15.17
C ASP A 117 -0.07 -7.45 13.91
N GLU A 118 -0.23 -8.42 13.02
CA GLU A 118 -0.93 -8.19 11.73
C GLU A 118 -2.40 -7.82 11.92
N ARG A 119 -3.06 -8.40 12.91
CA ARG A 119 -4.46 -8.10 13.25
C ARG A 119 -4.60 -6.70 13.86
N ALA A 120 -3.70 -6.31 14.75
CA ALA A 120 -3.66 -4.95 15.29
C ALA A 120 -3.32 -3.91 14.20
N ALA A 121 -2.47 -4.26 13.25
CA ALA A 121 -2.23 -3.43 12.07
C ALA A 121 -3.47 -3.29 11.20
N ALA A 122 -4.23 -4.37 11.00
CA ALA A 122 -5.46 -4.34 10.21
C ALA A 122 -6.54 -3.44 10.85
N GLU A 123 -6.67 -3.41 12.17
CA GLU A 123 -7.64 -2.56 12.87
C GLU A 123 -7.48 -1.09 12.46
N THR A 124 -6.28 -0.59 12.24
CA THR A 124 -6.04 0.83 11.83
C THR A 124 -6.66 1.20 10.47
N VAL A 125 -6.99 0.23 9.65
CA VAL A 125 -7.60 0.43 8.32
C VAL A 125 -9.03 -0.10 8.23
N LEU A 126 -9.40 -1.11 9.01
CA LEU A 126 -10.74 -1.69 8.99
C LEU A 126 -11.82 -0.78 9.59
N ASP A 127 -11.45 0.10 10.52
CA ASP A 127 -12.36 1.06 11.17
C ASP A 127 -12.96 2.10 10.18
N TYR A 128 -12.40 2.19 8.97
CA TYR A 128 -12.96 3.05 7.91
C TYR A 128 -14.11 2.41 7.14
N PHE A 129 -14.46 1.16 7.42
CA PHE A 129 -15.44 0.38 6.67
C PHE A 129 -16.50 -0.20 7.59
N SER A 130 -17.69 -0.44 7.02
CA SER A 130 -18.78 -1.19 7.66
C SER A 130 -19.50 -2.03 6.61
N PHE A 131 -19.96 -3.22 7.01
CA PHE A 131 -20.70 -4.15 6.14
C PHE A 131 -19.88 -4.59 4.92
N CYS A 132 -18.56 -4.82 5.08
CA CYS A 132 -17.66 -5.21 4.01
C CYS A 132 -17.01 -6.57 4.26
N ASP A 133 -16.68 -7.26 3.17
CA ASP A 133 -15.88 -8.50 3.17
C ASP A 133 -14.41 -8.18 2.89
N PHE A 134 -13.51 -8.64 3.74
CA PHE A 134 -12.08 -8.52 3.59
C PHE A 134 -11.44 -9.89 3.41
N PHE A 135 -10.62 -10.02 2.38
CA PHE A 135 -9.92 -11.26 2.06
C PHE A 135 -8.42 -11.07 2.32
N GLY A 136 -7.93 -11.77 3.33
CA GLY A 136 -6.55 -11.65 3.79
C GLY A 136 -5.83 -12.99 3.90
N ASP A 137 -4.55 -12.94 4.25
CA ASP A 137 -3.73 -14.11 4.45
C ASP A 137 -3.95 -14.76 5.85
N LYS A 138 -3.20 -15.86 6.12
CA LYS A 138 -3.26 -16.57 7.40
C LYS A 138 -2.76 -15.76 8.60
N GLY A 139 -2.13 -14.61 8.39
CA GLY A 139 -1.70 -13.69 9.44
C GLY A 139 -2.87 -13.03 10.15
N PHE A 140 -3.99 -12.85 9.45
CA PHE A 140 -5.23 -12.27 9.99
C PHE A 140 -6.17 -13.32 10.61
N LEU A 141 -5.73 -14.57 10.69
CA LEU A 141 -6.53 -15.64 11.25
C LEU A 141 -6.61 -15.52 12.79
N GLY A 142 -7.82 -15.54 13.32
CA GLY A 142 -8.08 -15.52 14.77
C GLY A 142 -9.56 -15.33 15.05
N LEU A 143 -10.26 -16.40 15.48
CA LEU A 143 -11.71 -16.38 15.64
C LEU A 143 -12.17 -15.23 16.56
N ALA A 144 -11.56 -15.10 17.74
CA ALA A 144 -11.93 -14.04 18.69
C ALA A 144 -11.72 -12.61 18.10
N TRP A 145 -10.65 -12.42 17.31
CA TRP A 145 -10.41 -11.14 16.65
C TRP A 145 -11.39 -10.91 15.49
N GLN A 146 -11.65 -11.92 14.67
CA GLN A 146 -12.62 -11.82 13.57
C GLN A 146 -14.03 -11.54 14.10
N THR A 147 -14.43 -12.17 15.23
CA THR A 147 -15.70 -11.89 15.91
C THR A 147 -15.74 -10.44 16.42
N LYS A 148 -14.67 -9.97 17.08
CA LYS A 148 -14.57 -8.58 17.54
C LYS A 148 -14.77 -7.59 16.38
N VAL A 149 -14.10 -7.81 15.25
CA VAL A 149 -14.24 -6.95 14.05
C VAL A 149 -15.67 -6.96 13.56
N PHE A 150 -16.29 -8.13 13.49
CA PHE A 150 -17.71 -8.25 13.07
C PHE A 150 -18.65 -7.50 14.04
N ASP A 151 -18.52 -7.71 15.33
CA ASP A 151 -19.37 -7.08 16.36
C ASP A 151 -19.25 -5.54 16.34
N GLN A 152 -18.08 -5.01 16.01
CA GLN A 152 -17.83 -3.57 16.01
C GLN A 152 -18.25 -2.87 14.71
N THR A 153 -18.09 -3.53 13.57
CA THR A 153 -18.18 -2.87 12.25
C THR A 153 -19.08 -3.59 11.25
N ASN A 154 -19.59 -4.79 11.59
CA ASN A 154 -20.24 -5.73 10.67
C ASN A 154 -19.36 -6.13 9.47
N ASN A 155 -18.04 -6.00 9.60
CA ASN A 155 -17.09 -6.45 8.59
C ASN A 155 -16.76 -7.93 8.79
N LEU A 156 -16.65 -8.67 7.69
CA LEU A 156 -16.22 -10.06 7.68
C LEU A 156 -14.77 -10.17 7.18
N VAL A 157 -13.91 -10.87 7.91
CA VAL A 157 -12.54 -11.11 7.50
C VAL A 157 -12.37 -12.59 7.14
N TRP A 158 -12.17 -12.87 5.86
CA TRP A 158 -11.99 -14.19 5.29
C TRP A 158 -10.52 -14.52 5.13
N THR A 159 -10.11 -15.67 5.65
CA THR A 159 -8.70 -16.13 5.59
C THR A 159 -8.62 -17.61 5.25
N PRO A 160 -7.56 -18.05 4.55
CA PRO A 160 -7.30 -19.48 4.42
C PRO A 160 -7.07 -20.10 5.79
N ARG A 161 -7.64 -21.29 6.00
CA ARG A 161 -7.48 -22.03 7.26
C ARG A 161 -6.13 -22.77 7.31
N ARG A 162 -5.65 -23.02 8.54
CA ARG A 162 -4.49 -23.89 8.73
C ARG A 162 -4.97 -25.34 8.74
N PHE A 163 -4.15 -26.27 8.23
CA PHE A 163 -4.52 -27.69 8.13
C PHE A 163 -4.89 -28.35 9.47
N ASN A 164 -4.36 -27.84 10.57
CA ASN A 164 -4.60 -28.33 11.94
C ASN A 164 -5.80 -27.67 12.63
N GLN A 165 -6.61 -26.89 11.93
CA GLN A 165 -7.82 -26.32 12.49
C GLN A 165 -9.00 -27.27 12.37
N HIS A 166 -9.86 -27.27 13.38
CA HIS A 166 -11.03 -28.13 13.45
C HIS A 166 -12.01 -27.85 12.29
N TYR A 167 -12.24 -26.57 12.00
CA TYR A 167 -13.08 -26.15 10.87
C TYR A 167 -12.20 -25.76 9.69
N GLN A 168 -12.51 -26.32 8.54
CA GLN A 168 -11.85 -26.03 7.26
C GLN A 168 -12.80 -25.24 6.36
N ASN A 169 -12.26 -24.40 5.50
CA ASN A 169 -13.04 -23.77 4.45
C ASN A 169 -13.42 -24.79 3.36
N ASP A 170 -14.48 -24.48 2.61
CA ASP A 170 -14.74 -25.18 1.35
C ASP A 170 -13.55 -25.00 0.39
N ARG A 171 -13.26 -26.04 -0.41
CA ARG A 171 -12.13 -26.01 -1.36
C ARG A 171 -12.26 -24.93 -2.43
N ARG A 172 -13.49 -24.49 -2.76
CA ARG A 172 -13.72 -23.41 -3.72
C ARG A 172 -13.34 -22.08 -3.09
N LEU A 173 -13.73 -21.86 -1.84
CA LEU A 173 -13.36 -20.67 -1.08
C LEU A 173 -11.84 -20.55 -0.91
N ASP A 174 -11.15 -21.63 -0.53
CA ASP A 174 -9.69 -21.61 -0.38
C ASP A 174 -8.96 -21.32 -1.71
N ARG A 175 -9.44 -21.87 -2.83
CA ARG A 175 -8.89 -21.53 -4.17
C ARG A 175 -9.11 -20.07 -4.51
N TRP A 176 -10.30 -19.55 -4.24
CA TRP A 176 -10.62 -18.15 -4.48
C TRP A 176 -9.76 -17.23 -3.61
N LEU A 177 -9.61 -17.52 -2.29
CA LEU A 177 -8.74 -16.78 -1.37
C LEU A 177 -7.28 -16.77 -1.84
N THR A 178 -6.80 -17.88 -2.41
CA THR A 178 -5.44 -17.95 -2.98
C THR A 178 -5.29 -17.00 -4.18
N SER A 179 -6.24 -17.03 -5.11
CA SER A 179 -6.24 -16.13 -6.27
C SER A 179 -6.37 -14.65 -5.86
N ALA A 180 -7.23 -14.36 -4.87
CA ALA A 180 -7.38 -13.01 -4.32
C ALA A 180 -6.07 -12.50 -3.69
N ARG A 181 -5.33 -13.37 -3.00
CA ARG A 181 -4.02 -13.06 -2.45
C ARG A 181 -2.98 -12.74 -3.52
N GLU A 182 -2.92 -13.52 -4.60
CA GLU A 182 -2.03 -13.24 -5.74
C GLU A 182 -2.29 -11.85 -6.32
N ARG A 183 -3.53 -11.39 -6.31
CA ARG A 183 -3.89 -10.05 -6.78
C ARG A 183 -3.28 -8.95 -5.92
N ILE A 184 -3.40 -9.01 -4.59
CA ILE A 184 -2.82 -7.98 -3.71
C ILE A 184 -1.28 -8.04 -3.70
N GLU A 185 -0.68 -9.22 -3.81
CA GLU A 185 0.76 -9.38 -4.00
C GLU A 185 1.21 -8.68 -5.30
N GLY A 186 0.44 -8.79 -6.38
CA GLY A 186 0.63 -8.07 -7.63
C GLY A 186 0.60 -6.55 -7.44
N VAL A 187 -0.40 -6.03 -6.70
CA VAL A 187 -0.48 -4.59 -6.37
C VAL A 187 0.76 -4.12 -5.61
N PHE A 188 1.18 -4.86 -4.59
CA PHE A 188 2.39 -4.51 -3.86
C PHE A 188 3.66 -4.60 -4.72
N HIS A 189 3.73 -5.57 -5.63
CA HIS A 189 4.83 -5.66 -6.58
C HIS A 189 4.87 -4.45 -7.52
N GLU A 190 3.74 -4.02 -8.02
CA GLU A 190 3.64 -2.82 -8.86
C GLU A 190 4.01 -1.54 -8.11
N VAL A 191 3.44 -1.33 -6.92
CA VAL A 191 3.78 -0.20 -6.04
C VAL A 191 5.27 -0.24 -5.65
N GLN A 192 5.84 -1.44 -5.48
CA GLN A 192 7.25 -1.62 -5.19
C GLN A 192 8.14 -1.17 -6.36
N ASN A 193 7.79 -1.57 -7.57
CA ASN A 193 8.66 -1.43 -8.74
C ASN A 193 8.45 -0.12 -9.51
N THR A 194 7.36 0.60 -9.27
CA THR A 194 7.13 1.92 -9.86
C THR A 194 8.03 2.96 -9.19
N GLY A 195 9.05 3.41 -9.90
CA GLY A 195 10.07 4.30 -9.35
C GLY A 195 11.00 3.59 -8.37
N ARG A 196 11.37 4.21 -7.23
CA ARG A 196 12.21 3.57 -6.21
C ARG A 196 11.45 2.48 -5.49
N ASN A 197 12.11 1.34 -5.30
CA ASN A 197 11.60 0.23 -4.51
C ASN A 197 11.13 0.71 -3.11
N ILE A 198 9.91 0.32 -2.70
CA ILE A 198 9.32 0.70 -1.43
C ILE A 198 10.18 0.28 -0.23
N GLU A 199 10.97 -0.78 -0.36
CA GLU A 199 11.89 -1.27 0.66
C GLU A 199 13.22 -0.48 0.67
N ARG A 200 13.45 0.41 -0.29
CA ARG A 200 14.66 1.24 -0.43
C ARG A 200 14.31 2.69 -0.72
N LEU A 201 13.31 3.24 -0.04
CA LEU A 201 12.87 4.61 -0.22
C LEU A 201 13.92 5.65 0.18
N LEU A 202 14.93 5.27 0.98
CA LEU A 202 16.02 6.13 1.45
C LEU A 202 15.49 7.39 2.17
N ALA A 203 14.33 7.31 2.80
CA ALA A 203 13.83 8.36 3.66
C ALA A 203 14.74 8.48 4.88
N LYS A 204 14.99 9.72 5.33
CA LYS A 204 15.75 10.00 6.56
C LYS A 204 14.84 10.43 7.70
N THR A 205 13.59 10.75 7.41
CA THR A 205 12.58 11.22 8.37
C THR A 205 11.26 10.46 8.16
N VAL A 206 10.46 10.38 9.24
CA VAL A 206 9.11 9.78 9.20
C VAL A 206 8.24 10.51 8.19
N GLU A 207 8.23 11.85 8.23
CA GLU A 207 7.47 12.67 7.27
C GLU A 207 7.89 12.42 5.82
N GLY A 208 9.21 12.33 5.56
CA GLY A 208 9.73 12.01 4.24
C GLY A 208 9.36 10.60 3.77
N LEU A 209 9.25 9.63 4.69
CA LEU A 209 8.74 8.29 4.40
C LEU A 209 7.27 8.34 4.01
N CYS A 210 6.43 8.95 4.83
CA CYS A 210 4.99 9.08 4.57
C CYS A 210 4.72 9.79 3.24
N THR A 211 5.49 10.86 2.92
CA THR A 211 5.38 11.57 1.64
C THR A 211 5.65 10.64 0.44
N ARG A 212 6.65 9.79 0.54
CA ARG A 212 7.01 8.86 -0.54
C ARG A 212 6.00 7.73 -0.70
N ILE A 213 5.44 7.23 0.40
CA ILE A 213 4.36 6.24 0.36
C ILE A 213 3.10 6.85 -0.27
N ALA A 214 2.69 8.05 0.18
CA ALA A 214 1.55 8.78 -0.39
C ALA A 214 1.70 8.99 -1.90
N ALA A 215 2.87 9.44 -2.35
CA ALA A 215 3.15 9.61 -3.77
C ALA A 215 3.07 8.29 -4.56
N LYS A 216 3.54 7.17 -3.99
CA LYS A 216 3.44 5.85 -4.63
C LYS A 216 1.99 5.36 -4.75
N MET A 217 1.21 5.47 -3.68
CA MET A 217 -0.20 5.06 -3.69
C MET A 217 -1.01 5.90 -4.67
N THR A 218 -0.78 7.21 -4.70
CA THR A 218 -1.44 8.10 -5.66
C THR A 218 -1.01 7.83 -7.10
N SER A 219 0.27 7.58 -7.34
CA SER A 219 0.79 7.23 -8.68
C SER A 219 0.18 5.91 -9.19
N HIS A 220 0.04 4.91 -8.30
CA HIS A 220 -0.60 3.64 -8.66
C HIS A 220 -2.08 3.84 -9.03
N LEU A 221 -2.81 4.65 -8.24
CA LEU A 221 -4.19 5.02 -8.54
C LEU A 221 -4.32 5.75 -9.90
N LEU A 222 -3.48 6.75 -10.15
CA LEU A 222 -3.48 7.51 -11.41
C LEU A 222 -3.20 6.60 -12.60
N ARG A 223 -2.32 5.62 -12.46
CA ARG A 223 -2.06 4.64 -13.50
C ARG A 223 -3.30 3.81 -13.85
N HIS A 224 -4.03 3.34 -12.85
CA HIS A 224 -5.30 2.64 -13.05
C HIS A 224 -6.34 3.54 -13.73
N LEU A 225 -6.42 4.80 -13.32
CA LEU A 225 -7.33 5.77 -13.93
C LEU A 225 -6.99 6.00 -15.40
N LEU A 226 -5.71 6.19 -15.73
CA LEU A 226 -5.25 6.37 -17.12
C LEU A 226 -5.58 5.15 -17.98
N LEU A 227 -5.43 3.94 -17.43
CA LEU A 227 -5.76 2.72 -18.14
C LEU A 227 -7.29 2.58 -18.37
N VAL A 228 -8.08 2.77 -17.31
CA VAL A 228 -9.54 2.52 -17.36
C VAL A 228 -10.29 3.62 -18.13
N ASP A 229 -9.94 4.90 -17.90
CA ASP A 229 -10.69 6.01 -18.50
C ASP A 229 -10.16 6.44 -19.88
N PHE A 230 -8.88 6.22 -20.14
CA PHE A 230 -8.23 6.73 -21.34
C PHE A 230 -7.55 5.64 -22.18
N GLY A 231 -7.58 4.38 -21.74
CA GLY A 231 -6.90 3.29 -22.42
C GLY A 231 -5.38 3.39 -22.47
N ILE A 232 -4.79 4.25 -21.65
CA ILE A 232 -3.35 4.50 -21.65
C ILE A 232 -2.66 3.55 -20.68
N ASN A 233 -1.95 2.56 -21.22
CA ASN A 233 -1.10 1.68 -20.42
C ASN A 233 0.28 2.32 -20.21
N VAL A 234 0.49 2.94 -19.07
CA VAL A 234 1.75 3.63 -18.72
C VAL A 234 2.94 2.66 -18.54
N GLN A 235 2.70 1.36 -18.39
CA GLN A 235 3.78 0.36 -18.27
C GLN A 235 4.36 -0.02 -19.61
N THR A 236 3.51 -0.14 -20.63
CA THR A 236 3.92 -0.51 -21.98
C THR A 236 3.98 0.69 -22.93
N PHE A 237 3.49 1.86 -22.49
CA PHE A 237 3.29 3.07 -23.31
C PHE A 237 2.37 2.82 -24.52
N GLU A 238 1.48 1.85 -24.43
CA GLU A 238 0.48 1.55 -25.43
C GLU A 238 -0.82 2.29 -25.14
N ILE A 239 -1.52 2.68 -26.20
CA ILE A 239 -2.89 3.20 -26.12
C ILE A 239 -3.81 2.08 -26.59
N LEU A 240 -4.67 1.59 -25.71
CA LEU A 240 -5.63 0.56 -26.04
C LEU A 240 -6.75 1.13 -26.92
N PRO A 241 -7.21 0.41 -27.96
CA PRO A 241 -8.33 0.84 -28.78
C PRO A 241 -9.61 0.93 -27.93
N ALA A 242 -10.46 1.91 -28.24
CA ALA A 242 -11.70 2.18 -27.50
C ALA A 242 -12.66 0.97 -27.43
N SER A 243 -12.51 0.00 -28.32
CA SER A 243 -13.28 -1.25 -28.32
C SER A 243 -12.89 -2.23 -27.22
N LEU A 244 -11.80 -2.00 -26.49
CA LEU A 244 -11.32 -2.84 -25.38
C LEU A 244 -11.49 -2.16 -24.00
N LEU A 245 -12.06 -0.97 -23.93
CA LEU A 245 -12.43 -0.22 -22.74
C LEU A 245 -13.91 -0.39 -22.42
#